data_7aee871aa490cbbae23a869cbe5ba694
#
_entry.id   7aee871aa490cbbae23a869cbe5ba694
#
_cell.length_a   1.000
_cell.length_b   1.000
_cell.length_c   1.000
_cell.angle_alpha   90.00
_cell.angle_beta   90.00
_cell.angle_gamma   90.00
#
_symmetry.space_group_name_H-M   'P 1'
#
loop_
_entity.id
_entity.type
_entity.pdbx_description
1 polymer ?
#
loop_
_entity_poly.entity_id
_entity_poly.type
_entity_poly.pdbx_seq_one_letter_code
_entity_poly.pdbx_strand_id
1 'polypeptide(L)'
;LVGSTVNPMDKGGSQYKDLWEDSNPLERNANGRTRTGLYRLFIPAYKSLEGFFDKFGLPIVDDPSETIEGIDDEYIYTGAKTFLKNERDSLKNDPSELNEVVRQFPFTEDEAFRDSIEGSVFNVGQIYEQVEHNDELFPNPVVSGNFVWKGGVKDTEVIFSPNPQGRFKIAWMPPPNFRNQKKTERGKRVAPHSDFGVGGVDSYDLDATVDGR
;
A
#
# COMPACT_ATOMS: atom_id res chain seq x y z
N LEU A 1 -27.10 -9.27 -5.26
CA LEU A 1 -25.73 -9.08 -5.72
C LEU A 1 -25.61 -7.71 -6.37
N VAL A 2 -24.65 -6.90 -5.96
CA VAL A 2 -24.29 -5.64 -6.61
C VAL A 2 -22.86 -5.80 -7.10
N GLY A 3 -22.65 -5.67 -8.41
CA GLY A 3 -21.33 -5.70 -9.03
C GLY A 3 -21.05 -4.34 -9.65
N SER A 4 -19.86 -3.77 -9.41
CA SER A 4 -19.44 -2.50 -9.99
C SER A 4 -17.92 -2.38 -10.02
N THR A 5 -17.42 -1.62 -10.98
CA THR A 5 -16.08 -1.01 -10.93
C THR A 5 -16.17 0.31 -10.17
N VAL A 6 -15.06 0.75 -9.58
CA VAL A 6 -15.03 1.99 -8.80
C VAL A 6 -14.87 3.19 -9.73
N ASN A 7 -15.75 4.18 -9.58
CA ASN A 7 -15.58 5.49 -10.22
C ASN A 7 -14.45 6.29 -9.57
N PRO A 8 -13.91 7.34 -10.23
CA PRO A 8 -13.03 8.30 -9.59
C PRO A 8 -13.63 8.82 -8.28
N MET A 9 -12.79 9.09 -7.27
CA MET A 9 -13.22 9.45 -5.92
C MET A 9 -14.10 10.71 -5.91
N ASP A 10 -13.79 11.68 -6.73
CA ASP A 10 -14.54 12.93 -6.93
C ASP A 10 -15.87 12.74 -7.68
N LYS A 11 -16.04 11.61 -8.39
CA LYS A 11 -17.25 11.27 -9.17
C LYS A 11 -18.08 10.15 -8.54
N GLY A 12 -18.12 10.07 -7.21
CA GLY A 12 -18.92 9.11 -6.46
C GLY A 12 -18.14 7.88 -5.94
N GLY A 13 -16.86 7.77 -6.25
CA GLY A 13 -16.00 6.69 -5.74
C GLY A 13 -15.86 6.71 -4.23
N SER A 14 -15.82 7.89 -3.59
CA SER A 14 -15.76 8.03 -2.14
C SER A 14 -16.98 7.40 -1.44
N GLN A 15 -18.18 7.66 -1.94
CA GLN A 15 -19.40 7.07 -1.38
C GLN A 15 -19.43 5.54 -1.53
N TYR A 16 -18.88 5.05 -2.64
CA TYR A 16 -18.77 3.62 -2.86
C TYR A 16 -17.71 3.00 -1.94
N LYS A 17 -16.62 3.71 -1.66
CA LYS A 17 -15.60 3.30 -0.69
C LYS A 17 -16.17 3.18 0.71
N ASP A 18 -16.96 4.16 1.16
CA ASP A 18 -17.64 4.10 2.46
C ASP A 18 -18.57 2.89 2.56
N LEU A 19 -19.38 2.65 1.51
CA LEU A 19 -20.23 1.46 1.41
C LEU A 19 -19.42 0.16 1.47
N TRP A 20 -18.27 0.13 0.80
CA TRP A 20 -17.37 -1.01 0.76
C TRP A 20 -16.74 -1.29 2.14
N GLU A 21 -16.23 -0.26 2.81
CA GLU A 21 -15.64 -0.37 4.14
C GLU A 21 -16.69 -0.84 5.16
N ASP A 22 -17.89 -0.23 5.16
CA ASP A 22 -19.00 -0.60 6.02
C ASP A 22 -19.57 -2.02 5.75
N SER A 23 -19.17 -2.64 4.65
CA SER A 23 -19.54 -4.01 4.26
C SER A 23 -18.47 -5.05 4.57
N ASN A 24 -17.46 -4.70 5.42
CA ASN A 24 -16.39 -5.60 5.79
C ASN A 24 -16.90 -6.84 6.54
N PRO A 25 -16.71 -8.07 5.99
CA PRO A 25 -17.20 -9.30 6.63
C PRO A 25 -16.48 -9.64 7.95
N LEU A 26 -15.35 -8.99 8.24
CA LEU A 26 -14.62 -9.15 9.50
C LEU A 26 -15.16 -8.25 10.61
N GLU A 27 -15.91 -7.20 10.26
CA GLU A 27 -16.50 -6.22 11.19
C GLU A 27 -18.01 -6.46 11.30
N ARG A 28 -18.40 -7.32 12.24
CA ARG A 28 -19.79 -7.69 12.44
C ARG A 28 -20.30 -7.23 13.80
N ASN A 29 -21.56 -6.79 13.84
CA ASN A 29 -22.26 -6.49 15.10
C ASN A 29 -22.62 -7.78 15.86
N ALA A 30 -23.21 -7.64 17.04
CA ALA A 30 -23.63 -8.77 17.87
C ALA A 30 -24.62 -9.73 17.18
N ASN A 31 -25.32 -9.29 16.14
CA ASN A 31 -26.22 -10.11 15.34
C ASN A 31 -25.54 -10.76 14.12
N GLY A 32 -24.19 -10.67 14.02
CA GLY A 32 -23.41 -11.25 12.94
C GLY A 32 -23.51 -10.51 11.60
N ARG A 33 -24.05 -9.28 11.57
CA ARG A 33 -24.23 -8.47 10.35
C ARG A 33 -23.20 -7.35 10.28
N THR A 34 -22.75 -7.04 9.06
CA THR A 34 -22.01 -5.82 8.76
C THR A 34 -22.90 -4.59 8.96
N ARG A 35 -22.32 -3.40 8.96
CA ARG A 35 -23.05 -2.14 9.13
C ARG A 35 -24.11 -1.91 8.05
N THR A 36 -23.82 -2.29 6.81
CA THR A 36 -24.73 -2.17 5.65
C THR A 36 -25.65 -3.37 5.49
N GLY A 37 -25.37 -4.50 6.14
CA GLY A 37 -26.01 -5.79 5.88
C GLY A 37 -25.54 -6.49 4.59
N LEU A 38 -24.63 -5.85 3.82
CA LEU A 38 -23.95 -6.41 2.65
C LEU A 38 -22.61 -7.02 3.06
N TYR A 39 -22.05 -7.88 2.23
CA TYR A 39 -20.73 -8.46 2.40
C TYR A 39 -19.90 -8.15 1.16
N ARG A 40 -18.78 -7.43 1.35
CA ARG A 40 -17.88 -7.11 0.26
C ARG A 40 -17.11 -8.34 -0.21
N LEU A 41 -16.93 -8.44 -1.52
CA LEU A 41 -16.08 -9.42 -2.18
C LEU A 41 -15.28 -8.72 -3.27
N PHE A 42 -13.95 -8.73 -3.16
CA PHE A 42 -13.05 -8.23 -4.19
C PHE A 42 -12.63 -9.37 -5.11
N ILE A 43 -12.72 -9.14 -6.40
CA ILE A 43 -12.23 -10.04 -7.43
C ILE A 43 -11.16 -9.29 -8.22
N PRO A 44 -9.87 -9.67 -8.12
CA PRO A 44 -8.80 -9.06 -8.91
C PRO A 44 -9.08 -9.20 -10.42
N ALA A 45 -8.77 -8.15 -11.17
CA ALA A 45 -9.06 -8.08 -12.60
C ALA A 45 -8.48 -9.26 -13.41
N TYR A 46 -7.29 -9.73 -13.06
CA TYR A 46 -6.67 -10.88 -13.73
C TYR A 46 -7.43 -12.22 -13.56
N LYS A 47 -8.41 -12.28 -12.66
CA LYS A 47 -9.28 -13.47 -12.48
C LYS A 47 -10.56 -13.42 -13.30
N SER A 48 -10.87 -12.26 -13.87
CA SER A 48 -12.11 -12.03 -14.62
C SER A 48 -11.88 -11.34 -15.96
N LEU A 49 -10.63 -11.29 -16.43
CA LEU A 49 -10.27 -10.64 -17.67
C LEU A 49 -10.80 -11.46 -18.87
N GLU A 50 -11.59 -10.80 -19.72
CA GLU A 50 -12.11 -11.38 -20.96
C GLU A 50 -10.97 -11.79 -21.88
N GLY A 51 -11.12 -12.92 -22.58
CA GLY A 51 -10.09 -13.49 -23.44
C GLY A 51 -9.06 -14.37 -22.71
N PHE A 52 -9.11 -14.47 -21.38
CA PHE A 52 -8.19 -15.27 -20.58
C PHE A 52 -8.88 -16.39 -19.80
N PHE A 53 -9.81 -17.07 -20.46
CA PHE A 53 -10.45 -18.27 -19.92
C PHE A 53 -10.19 -19.45 -20.84
N ASP A 54 -9.89 -20.60 -20.26
CA ASP A 54 -9.79 -21.84 -21.01
C ASP A 54 -11.19 -22.27 -21.50
N LYS A 55 -11.23 -23.28 -22.37
CA LYS A 55 -12.50 -23.82 -22.93
C LYS A 55 -13.48 -24.36 -21.87
N PHE A 56 -13.05 -24.54 -20.63
CA PHE A 56 -13.88 -24.96 -19.51
C PHE A 56 -14.33 -23.77 -18.65
N GLY A 57 -13.94 -22.54 -18.99
CA GLY A 57 -14.25 -21.33 -18.25
C GLY A 57 -13.38 -21.08 -17.01
N LEU A 58 -12.21 -21.74 -16.90
CA LEU A 58 -11.27 -21.45 -15.84
C LEU A 58 -10.35 -20.30 -16.23
N PRO A 59 -10.09 -19.32 -15.34
CA PRO A 59 -9.24 -18.18 -15.65
C PRO A 59 -7.77 -18.61 -15.75
N ILE A 60 -7.09 -18.18 -16.81
CA ILE A 60 -5.64 -18.35 -17.01
C ILE A 60 -4.94 -17.12 -16.45
N VAL A 61 -4.53 -17.20 -15.17
CA VAL A 61 -3.98 -16.08 -14.41
C VAL A 61 -2.49 -15.89 -14.69
N ASP A 62 -1.72 -16.96 -14.54
CA ASP A 62 -0.26 -16.96 -14.75
C ASP A 62 0.06 -17.53 -16.14
N ASP A 63 1.28 -17.28 -16.63
CA ASP A 63 1.70 -17.73 -17.95
C ASP A 63 1.66 -19.26 -18.02
N PRO A 64 0.94 -19.82 -18.97
CA PRO A 64 0.85 -21.27 -19.13
C PRO A 64 2.16 -21.84 -19.69
N SER A 65 2.54 -23.03 -19.25
CA SER A 65 3.72 -23.75 -19.76
C SER A 65 3.56 -24.24 -21.22
N GLU A 66 2.31 -24.44 -21.65
CA GLU A 66 1.92 -24.83 -23.00
C GLU A 66 0.73 -23.97 -23.43
N THR A 67 0.57 -23.82 -24.74
CA THR A 67 -0.56 -23.09 -25.30
C THR A 67 -1.89 -23.71 -24.89
N ILE A 68 -2.78 -22.89 -24.37
CA ILE A 68 -4.13 -23.29 -23.92
C ILE A 68 -5.19 -22.83 -24.93
N GLU A 69 -6.15 -23.69 -25.22
CA GLU A 69 -7.32 -23.37 -26.04
C GLU A 69 -8.34 -22.61 -25.17
N GLY A 70 -8.69 -21.39 -25.57
CA GLY A 70 -9.68 -20.55 -24.93
C GLY A 70 -11.12 -20.89 -25.27
N ILE A 71 -12.07 -20.15 -24.66
CA ILE A 71 -13.51 -20.34 -24.89
C ILE A 71 -13.90 -20.06 -26.34
N ASP A 72 -13.24 -19.08 -26.98
CA ASP A 72 -13.58 -18.61 -28.34
C ASP A 72 -12.73 -19.26 -29.43
N ASP A 73 -12.23 -20.47 -29.22
CA ASP A 73 -11.31 -21.20 -30.08
C ASP A 73 -9.97 -20.45 -30.35
N GLU A 74 -9.69 -19.39 -29.59
CA GLU A 74 -8.43 -18.68 -29.63
C GLU A 74 -7.39 -19.36 -28.74
N TYR A 75 -6.13 -19.23 -29.11
CA TYR A 75 -5.03 -19.83 -28.36
C TYR A 75 -4.39 -18.81 -27.42
N ILE A 76 -4.30 -19.15 -26.14
CA ILE A 76 -3.77 -18.30 -25.09
C ILE A 76 -2.33 -18.70 -24.79
N TYR A 77 -1.39 -17.76 -24.94
CA TYR A 77 0.05 -17.93 -24.77
C TYR A 77 0.60 -17.26 -23.51
N THR A 78 -0.15 -16.29 -22.94
CA THR A 78 0.25 -15.54 -21.76
C THR A 78 -0.89 -15.51 -20.77
N GLY A 79 -0.56 -15.39 -19.48
CA GLY A 79 -1.57 -15.23 -18.42
C GLY A 79 -2.12 -13.81 -18.35
N ALA A 80 -3.35 -13.67 -17.83
CA ALA A 80 -4.02 -12.39 -17.63
C ALA A 80 -3.19 -11.40 -16.82
N LYS A 81 -2.45 -11.90 -15.82
CA LYS A 81 -1.61 -11.06 -14.96
C LYS A 81 -0.42 -10.48 -15.70
N THR A 82 0.24 -11.29 -16.54
CA THR A 82 1.35 -10.83 -17.38
C THR A 82 0.86 -9.85 -18.44
N PHE A 83 -0.29 -10.13 -19.07
CA PHE A 83 -0.91 -9.20 -20.02
C PHE A 83 -1.16 -7.83 -19.40
N LEU A 84 -1.86 -7.78 -18.26
CA LEU A 84 -2.16 -6.50 -17.57
C LEU A 84 -0.89 -5.79 -17.08
N LYS A 85 0.15 -6.51 -16.68
CA LYS A 85 1.45 -5.90 -16.34
C LYS A 85 2.09 -5.23 -17.56
N ASN A 86 2.08 -5.88 -18.70
CA ASN A 86 2.62 -5.32 -19.95
C ASN A 86 1.84 -4.07 -20.39
N GLU A 87 0.50 -4.09 -20.24
CA GLU A 87 -0.33 -2.90 -20.49
C GLU A 87 0.08 -1.73 -19.58
N ARG A 88 0.21 -1.97 -18.27
CA ARG A 88 0.67 -0.96 -17.30
C ARG A 88 2.07 -0.45 -17.64
N ASP A 89 2.97 -1.34 -18.04
CA ASP A 89 4.35 -0.99 -18.42
C ASP A 89 4.40 -0.10 -19.66
N SER A 90 3.49 -0.31 -20.62
CA SER A 90 3.38 0.54 -21.82
C SER A 90 2.95 1.98 -21.50
N LEU A 91 2.23 2.17 -20.40
CA LEU A 91 1.67 3.46 -19.97
C LEU A 91 2.55 4.21 -18.95
N LYS A 92 3.74 3.72 -18.62
CA LYS A 92 4.64 4.35 -17.63
C LYS A 92 4.97 5.82 -17.93
N ASN A 93 4.92 6.22 -19.19
CA ASN A 93 5.17 7.61 -19.59
C ASN A 93 3.93 8.51 -19.49
N ASP A 94 2.75 7.95 -19.26
CA ASP A 94 1.51 8.68 -19.01
C ASP A 94 0.91 8.28 -17.65
N PRO A 95 1.31 8.97 -16.57
CA PRO A 95 0.85 8.65 -15.22
C PRO A 95 -0.68 8.74 -15.04
N SER A 96 -1.35 9.61 -15.81
CA SER A 96 -2.80 9.77 -15.70
C SER A 96 -3.53 8.56 -16.28
N GLU A 97 -3.13 8.11 -17.47
CA GLU A 97 -3.72 6.94 -18.13
C GLU A 97 -3.36 5.66 -17.37
N LEU A 98 -2.11 5.54 -16.91
CA LEU A 98 -1.68 4.43 -16.06
C LEU A 98 -2.55 4.32 -14.79
N ASN A 99 -2.77 5.43 -14.08
CA ASN A 99 -3.59 5.42 -12.88
C ASN A 99 -5.04 4.99 -13.16
N GLU A 100 -5.59 5.42 -14.28
CA GLU A 100 -6.93 5.02 -14.71
C GLU A 100 -7.00 3.51 -15.02
N VAL A 101 -6.03 2.98 -15.77
CA VAL A 101 -5.95 1.55 -16.10
C VAL A 101 -5.77 0.71 -14.84
N VAL A 102 -4.92 1.13 -13.91
CA VAL A 102 -4.73 0.42 -12.64
C VAL A 102 -6.02 0.40 -11.82
N ARG A 103 -6.77 1.51 -11.78
CA ARG A 103 -8.05 1.59 -11.08
C ARG A 103 -9.15 0.76 -11.73
N GLN A 104 -9.19 0.70 -13.06
CA GLN A 104 -10.20 -0.09 -13.80
C GLN A 104 -9.90 -1.59 -13.81
N PHE A 105 -8.61 -1.96 -13.81
CA PHE A 105 -8.15 -3.35 -13.78
C PHE A 105 -7.28 -3.60 -12.52
N PRO A 106 -7.85 -3.47 -11.33
CA PRO A 106 -7.10 -3.53 -10.09
C PRO A 106 -6.65 -4.95 -9.75
N PHE A 107 -5.45 -5.08 -9.19
CA PHE A 107 -4.95 -6.32 -8.60
C PHE A 107 -5.28 -6.41 -7.12
N THR A 108 -5.44 -5.26 -6.47
CA THR A 108 -5.76 -5.14 -5.03
C THR A 108 -6.95 -4.20 -4.80
N GLU A 109 -7.54 -4.27 -3.62
CA GLU A 109 -8.59 -3.34 -3.22
C GLU A 109 -8.10 -1.89 -3.24
N ASP A 110 -6.87 -1.63 -2.78
CA ASP A 110 -6.28 -0.29 -2.73
C ASP A 110 -6.10 0.31 -4.12
N GLU A 111 -5.74 -0.51 -5.11
CA GLU A 111 -5.68 -0.07 -6.50
C GLU A 111 -7.06 0.34 -7.04
N ALA A 112 -8.12 -0.37 -6.66
CA ALA A 112 -9.48 -0.04 -7.09
C ALA A 112 -9.96 1.31 -6.56
N PHE A 113 -9.46 1.72 -5.38
CA PHE A 113 -9.85 2.96 -4.72
C PHE A 113 -8.78 4.07 -4.81
N ARG A 114 -7.90 4.02 -5.82
CA ARG A 114 -6.92 5.09 -6.08
C ARG A 114 -7.61 6.42 -6.39
N ASP A 115 -7.06 7.49 -5.84
CA ASP A 115 -7.49 8.85 -6.16
C ASP A 115 -7.11 9.23 -7.60
N SER A 116 -7.85 10.18 -8.18
CA SER A 116 -7.47 10.76 -9.45
C SER A 116 -6.19 11.61 -9.31
N ILE A 117 -5.36 11.61 -10.35
CA ILE A 117 -4.14 12.45 -10.38
C ILE A 117 -4.49 13.92 -10.61
N GLU A 118 -5.66 14.18 -11.19
CA GLU A 118 -6.13 15.52 -11.50
C GLU A 118 -6.34 16.35 -10.21
N GLY A 119 -5.64 17.48 -10.12
CA GLY A 119 -5.74 18.41 -8.99
C GLY A 119 -4.76 18.20 -7.85
N SER A 120 -3.95 17.15 -7.84
CA SER A 120 -2.88 16.97 -6.86
C SER A 120 -1.65 17.80 -7.20
N VAL A 121 -1.08 18.50 -6.21
CA VAL A 121 0.22 19.19 -6.30
C VAL A 121 1.37 18.16 -6.38
N PHE A 122 1.13 16.96 -5.89
CA PHE A 122 2.10 15.86 -5.86
C PHE A 122 1.89 14.93 -7.06
N ASN A 123 2.98 14.34 -7.55
CA ASN A 123 2.89 13.26 -8.53
C ASN A 123 2.38 11.98 -7.87
N VAL A 124 1.06 11.84 -7.83
CA VAL A 124 0.38 10.71 -7.17
C VAL A 124 0.79 9.38 -7.79
N GLY A 125 1.04 9.33 -9.11
CA GLY A 125 1.54 8.13 -9.78
C GLY A 125 2.87 7.65 -9.21
N GLN A 126 3.85 8.55 -9.06
CA GLN A 126 5.15 8.20 -8.44
C GLN A 126 5.02 7.80 -6.97
N ILE A 127 4.07 8.38 -6.24
CA ILE A 127 3.81 7.98 -4.85
C ILE A 127 3.32 6.54 -4.80
N TYR A 128 2.37 6.16 -5.65
CA TYR A 128 1.87 4.79 -5.71
C TYR A 128 2.95 3.78 -6.16
N GLU A 129 3.75 4.13 -7.18
CA GLU A 129 4.89 3.30 -7.59
C GLU A 129 5.89 3.08 -6.43
N GLN A 130 6.16 4.14 -5.66
CA GLN A 130 7.06 4.05 -4.52
C GLN A 130 6.47 3.20 -3.38
N VAL A 131 5.17 3.32 -3.11
CA VAL A 131 4.48 2.49 -2.12
C VAL A 131 4.54 1.02 -2.52
N GLU A 132 4.19 0.70 -3.77
CA GLU A 132 4.23 -0.66 -4.30
C GLU A 132 5.64 -1.25 -4.25
N HIS A 133 6.66 -0.48 -4.67
CA HIS A 133 8.06 -0.88 -4.55
C HIS A 133 8.49 -1.14 -3.10
N ASN A 134 8.04 -0.32 -2.17
CA ASN A 134 8.33 -0.51 -0.75
C ASN A 134 7.67 -1.78 -0.20
N ASP A 135 6.44 -2.07 -0.59
CA ASP A 135 5.71 -3.26 -0.14
C ASP A 135 6.35 -4.55 -0.69
N GLU A 136 6.85 -4.53 -1.91
CA GLU A 136 7.58 -5.66 -2.51
C GLU A 136 8.93 -5.92 -1.82
N LEU A 137 9.72 -4.86 -1.58
CA LEU A 137 11.07 -4.99 -1.01
C LEU A 137 11.08 -5.15 0.51
N PHE A 138 10.09 -4.57 1.18
CA PHE A 138 10.04 -4.48 2.64
C PHE A 138 8.66 -4.90 3.17
N PRO A 139 8.29 -6.18 3.10
CA PRO A 139 6.95 -6.66 3.48
C PRO A 139 6.58 -6.36 4.94
N ASN A 140 7.55 -5.99 5.78
CA ASN A 140 7.33 -5.52 7.16
C ASN A 140 8.30 -4.37 7.49
N PRO A 141 8.19 -3.21 6.84
CA PRO A 141 9.17 -2.14 6.98
C PRO A 141 9.14 -1.47 8.36
N VAL A 142 8.04 -1.63 9.09
CA VAL A 142 7.83 -0.91 10.34
C VAL A 142 7.79 -1.87 11.53
N VAL A 143 8.71 -1.67 12.45
CA VAL A 143 8.74 -2.39 13.72
C VAL A 143 8.20 -1.48 14.83
N SER A 144 7.14 -1.94 15.51
CA SER A 144 6.62 -1.25 16.70
C SER A 144 7.48 -1.60 17.93
N GLY A 145 7.70 -0.63 18.81
CA GLY A 145 8.50 -0.86 20.01
C GLY A 145 8.58 0.34 20.92
N ASN A 146 9.41 0.22 21.94
CA ASN A 146 9.69 1.29 22.89
C ASN A 146 11.20 1.53 23.03
N PHE A 147 11.58 2.77 23.27
CA PHE A 147 12.93 3.09 23.72
C PHE A 147 13.03 2.87 25.23
N VAL A 148 13.95 2.03 25.65
CA VAL A 148 14.14 1.67 27.06
C VAL A 148 15.62 1.80 27.42
N TRP A 149 15.87 2.02 28.70
CA TRP A 149 17.22 2.00 29.26
C TRP A 149 17.78 0.59 29.24
N LYS A 150 19.03 0.44 28.82
CA LYS A 150 19.72 -0.87 28.79
C LYS A 150 19.74 -1.48 30.20
N GLY A 151 19.23 -2.69 30.30
CA GLY A 151 19.11 -3.40 31.58
C GLY A 151 18.11 -2.74 32.57
N GLY A 152 17.26 -1.81 32.13
CA GLY A 152 16.31 -1.10 32.99
C GLY A 152 16.93 -0.05 33.92
N VAL A 153 18.23 0.22 33.80
CA VAL A 153 18.93 1.19 34.64
C VAL A 153 18.89 2.56 33.97
N LYS A 154 18.27 3.55 34.65
CA LYS A 154 18.13 4.92 34.19
C LYS A 154 19.51 5.55 33.87
N ASP A 155 19.52 6.42 32.86
CA ASP A 155 20.71 7.17 32.41
C ASP A 155 21.85 6.29 31.79
N THR A 156 21.52 5.04 31.45
CA THR A 156 22.39 4.17 30.65
C THR A 156 22.15 4.34 29.14
N GLU A 157 22.66 3.44 28.32
CA GLU A 157 22.39 3.41 26.89
C GLU A 157 20.89 3.18 26.63
N VAL A 158 20.32 3.95 25.71
CA VAL A 158 18.95 3.73 25.25
C VAL A 158 18.94 2.73 24.13
N ILE A 159 18.15 1.69 24.27
CA ILE A 159 17.96 0.64 23.26
C ILE A 159 16.50 0.61 22.79
N PHE A 160 16.28 0.28 21.53
CA PHE A 160 14.95 0.01 21.01
C PHE A 160 14.58 -1.44 21.32
N SER A 161 13.46 -1.62 22.02
CA SER A 161 12.89 -2.93 22.35
C SER A 161 11.64 -3.16 21.52
N PRO A 162 11.64 -4.14 20.58
CA PRO A 162 10.46 -4.47 19.80
C PRO A 162 9.29 -4.89 20.69
N ASN A 163 8.11 -4.32 20.43
CA ASN A 163 6.87 -4.66 21.10
C ASN A 163 5.71 -4.33 20.15
N PRO A 164 4.82 -5.27 19.81
CA PRO A 164 3.68 -5.02 18.91
C PRO A 164 2.76 -3.87 19.38
N GLN A 165 2.67 -3.64 20.69
CA GLN A 165 1.93 -2.54 21.31
C GLN A 165 2.82 -1.36 21.68
N GLY A 166 4.04 -1.32 21.15
CA GLY A 166 5.00 -0.26 21.42
C GLY A 166 4.54 1.12 20.91
N ARG A 167 4.96 2.16 21.62
CA ARG A 167 4.57 3.54 21.35
C ARG A 167 5.19 4.10 20.06
N PHE A 168 6.36 3.57 19.65
CA PHE A 168 7.10 4.05 18.50
C PHE A 168 7.03 3.07 17.35
N LYS A 169 6.92 3.59 16.13
CA LYS A 169 7.00 2.83 14.89
C LYS A 169 8.27 3.26 14.16
N ILE A 170 9.16 2.30 13.86
CA ILE A 170 10.46 2.56 13.23
C ILE A 170 10.57 1.74 11.96
N ALA A 171 10.75 2.42 10.85
CA ALA A 171 10.96 1.78 9.54
C ALA A 171 12.45 1.48 9.28
N TRP A 172 13.35 2.24 9.88
CA TRP A 172 14.77 2.06 9.69
C TRP A 172 15.56 2.42 10.95
N MET A 173 16.59 1.63 11.24
CA MET A 173 17.53 1.88 12.34
C MET A 173 18.97 1.87 11.78
N PRO A 174 19.82 2.82 12.18
CA PRO A 174 21.20 2.79 11.77
C PRO A 174 21.89 1.50 12.24
N PRO A 175 22.76 0.92 11.42
CA PRO A 175 23.54 -0.27 11.80
C PRO A 175 24.26 -0.08 13.14
N PRO A 176 24.41 -1.15 13.95
CA PRO A 176 25.01 -1.03 15.29
C PRO A 176 26.43 -0.41 15.32
N ASN A 177 27.20 -0.62 14.26
CA ASN A 177 28.55 -0.04 14.11
C ASN A 177 28.56 1.48 13.91
N PHE A 178 27.43 2.07 13.52
CA PHE A 178 27.29 3.53 13.38
C PHE A 178 26.64 4.18 14.61
N ARG A 179 26.01 3.39 15.47
CA ARG A 179 25.45 3.89 16.73
C ARG A 179 26.59 4.27 17.67
N ASN A 180 26.41 5.37 18.38
CA ASN A 180 27.38 5.85 19.39
C ASN A 180 28.76 6.25 18.86
N GLN A 181 29.03 6.20 17.56
CA GLN A 181 30.25 6.80 17.01
C GLN A 181 30.14 8.31 17.13
N LYS A 182 31.27 8.93 17.52
CA LYS A 182 31.42 10.38 17.58
C LYS A 182 32.72 10.75 16.94
N LYS A 183 32.70 11.69 16.01
CA LYS A 183 33.92 12.32 15.48
C LYS A 183 34.09 13.70 16.10
N THR A 184 35.32 14.17 16.21
CA THR A 184 35.61 15.51 16.69
C THR A 184 35.86 16.41 15.47
N GLU A 185 34.98 17.36 15.25
CA GLU A 185 35.10 18.41 14.25
C GLU A 185 35.21 19.77 14.95
N ARG A 186 36.28 20.52 14.64
CA ARG A 186 36.50 21.86 15.21
C ARG A 186 36.39 21.89 16.74
N GLY A 187 36.90 20.88 17.43
CA GLY A 187 36.84 20.75 18.88
C GLY A 187 35.49 20.34 19.47
N LYS A 188 34.49 20.09 18.66
CA LYS A 188 33.17 19.60 19.10
C LYS A 188 32.97 18.15 18.72
N ARG A 189 32.36 17.38 19.62
CA ARG A 189 31.88 16.02 19.33
C ARG A 189 30.62 16.07 18.52
N VAL A 190 30.64 15.56 17.30
CA VAL A 190 29.49 15.51 16.39
C VAL A 190 29.24 14.05 15.96
N ALA A 191 28.00 13.76 15.54
CA ALA A 191 27.70 12.49 14.92
C ALA A 191 28.51 12.34 13.62
N PRO A 192 29.11 11.16 13.34
CA PRO A 192 29.95 10.98 12.16
C PRO A 192 29.19 11.01 10.84
N HIS A 193 27.88 10.80 10.88
CA HIS A 193 27.00 10.66 9.74
C HIS A 193 25.77 11.57 9.89
N SER A 194 26.00 12.88 9.75
CA SER A 194 24.90 13.89 9.78
C SER A 194 23.97 13.83 8.57
N ASP A 195 24.38 13.10 7.55
CA ASP A 195 23.73 13.00 6.24
C ASP A 195 22.82 11.76 6.08
N PHE A 196 22.66 10.95 7.13
CA PHE A 196 21.80 9.76 7.08
C PHE A 196 20.29 10.06 7.05
N GLY A 197 19.90 11.27 7.29
CA GLY A 197 18.50 11.65 7.24
C GLY A 197 18.24 13.06 7.74
N VAL A 198 17.08 13.55 7.43
CA VAL A 198 16.53 14.81 7.90
C VAL A 198 15.35 14.50 8.81
N GLY A 199 15.35 15.07 10.02
CA GLY A 199 14.21 14.99 10.92
C GLY A 199 13.28 16.19 10.73
N GLY A 200 12.00 15.93 10.53
CA GLY A 200 10.95 16.92 10.61
C GLY A 200 10.06 16.62 11.82
N VAL A 201 9.70 17.62 12.56
CA VAL A 201 8.71 17.51 13.65
C VAL A 201 7.64 18.56 13.40
N ASP A 202 6.41 18.11 13.24
CA ASP A 202 5.23 18.94 13.34
C ASP A 202 4.56 18.63 14.66
N SER A 203 4.60 19.62 15.57
CA SER A 203 3.95 19.53 16.88
C SER A 203 2.67 20.33 16.84
N TYR A 204 1.54 19.67 17.02
CA TYR A 204 0.25 20.31 17.13
C TYR A 204 -0.34 20.13 18.54
N ASP A 205 -1.11 21.09 18.96
CA ASP A 205 -1.88 21.03 20.19
C ASP A 205 -3.27 20.47 19.89
N LEU A 206 -3.61 19.36 20.52
CA LEU A 206 -4.91 18.72 20.35
C LEU A 206 -6.08 19.64 20.77
N ASP A 207 -5.87 20.51 21.75
CA ASP A 207 -6.89 21.47 22.19
C ASP A 207 -7.13 22.57 21.15
N ALA A 208 -6.11 22.93 20.36
CA ALA A 208 -6.24 23.89 19.27
C ALA A 208 -6.91 23.29 18.01
N THR A 209 -6.85 21.98 17.83
CA THR A 209 -7.48 21.30 16.68
C THR A 209 -8.97 21.03 16.86
N VAL A 210 -9.48 21.10 18.08
CA VAL A 210 -10.92 20.91 18.36
C VAL A 210 -11.78 22.04 17.78
N ASP A 211 -11.22 23.24 17.63
CA ASP A 211 -11.92 24.41 17.09
C ASP A 211 -11.84 24.54 15.55
N GLY A 212 -11.21 23.59 14.84
CA GLY A 212 -11.17 23.58 13.38
C GLY A 212 -10.49 24.79 12.73
N ARG A 213 -9.49 25.38 13.40
CA ARG A 213 -8.70 26.51 12.90
C ARG A 213 -7.25 26.15 12.71
#